data_774e916a01a6d4fdba5c4f7de30ef1b2
#
_entry.id   774e916a01a6d4fdba5c4f7de30ef1b2
#
_cell.length_a   1.000
_cell.length_b   1.000
_cell.length_c   1.000
_cell.angle_alpha   90.00
_cell.angle_beta   90.00
_cell.angle_gamma   90.00
#
_symmetry.space_group_name_H-M   'P 1'
#
loop_
_entity.id
_entity.type
_entity.pdbx_description
1 polymer ?
#
loop_
_entity_poly.entity_id
_entity_poly.type
_entity_poly.pdbx_seq_one_letter_code
_entity_poly.pdbx_strand_id
1 'polypeptide(L)'
;MLNSRSSVIQEYLKTMYNLVQISSINSKTINALFVAIFSLVESFYSIEIPLANRQWTRHKETVERFIRLVNDNIKQKHELEFYASQLYMTTHYLGIVIKNETGTTAREWIDKELTIQLEQELKYTNKSLKAIATEYNFNSLSSFCKFFKRRTGVTAGTYRTEGNLY
;
A
#
# COMPACT_ATOMS: atom_id res chain seq x y z
N MET A 1 -29.16 11.24 18.98
CA MET A 1 -28.60 10.43 17.87
C MET A 1 -27.12 10.10 18.00
N LEU A 2 -26.26 10.95 18.55
CA LEU A 2 -24.83 10.64 18.77
C LEU A 2 -24.58 9.49 19.76
N ASN A 3 -25.37 9.35 20.80
CA ASN A 3 -25.21 8.30 21.82
C ASN A 3 -25.44 6.87 21.29
N SER A 4 -26.36 6.66 20.34
CA SER A 4 -26.63 5.32 19.80
C SER A 4 -25.54 4.83 18.87
N ARG A 5 -24.86 5.72 18.12
CA ARG A 5 -23.75 5.37 17.23
C ARG A 5 -22.50 4.99 18.01
N SER A 6 -22.24 5.74 19.09
CA SER A 6 -21.11 5.46 19.99
C SER A 6 -21.28 4.11 20.70
N SER A 7 -22.50 3.76 21.13
CA SER A 7 -22.75 2.47 21.80
C SER A 7 -22.54 1.29 20.86
N VAL A 8 -22.94 1.39 19.60
CA VAL A 8 -22.72 0.32 18.60
C VAL A 8 -21.23 0.06 18.37
N ILE A 9 -20.42 1.13 18.23
CA ILE A 9 -18.97 1.01 18.08
C ILE A 9 -18.34 0.37 19.32
N GLN A 10 -18.73 0.79 20.51
CA GLN A 10 -18.23 0.23 21.77
C GLN A 10 -18.55 -1.25 21.91
N GLU A 11 -19.75 -1.67 21.56
CA GLU A 11 -20.18 -3.07 21.61
C GLU A 11 -19.39 -3.93 20.61
N TYR A 12 -19.13 -3.40 19.43
CA TYR A 12 -18.32 -4.07 18.40
C TYR A 12 -16.87 -4.24 18.87
N LEU A 13 -16.27 -3.21 19.45
CA LEU A 13 -14.91 -3.26 19.99
C LEU A 13 -14.81 -4.26 21.15
N LYS A 14 -15.83 -4.32 22.03
CA LYS A 14 -15.88 -5.30 23.11
C LYS A 14 -15.97 -6.72 22.57
N THR A 15 -16.77 -6.94 21.54
CA THR A 15 -16.89 -8.24 20.87
C THR A 15 -15.56 -8.64 20.22
N MET A 16 -14.89 -7.74 19.53
CA MET A 16 -13.55 -7.98 18.97
C MET A 16 -12.53 -8.34 20.06
N TYR A 17 -12.52 -7.59 21.17
CA TYR A 17 -11.62 -7.87 22.28
C TYR A 17 -11.85 -9.30 22.82
N ASN A 18 -13.10 -9.68 23.04
CA ASN A 18 -13.45 -11.02 23.51
C ASN A 18 -13.03 -12.13 22.54
N LEU A 19 -13.21 -11.88 21.23
CA LEU A 19 -12.83 -12.83 20.19
C LEU A 19 -11.31 -13.02 20.10
N VAL A 20 -10.51 -11.95 20.24
CA VAL A 20 -9.04 -12.03 20.23
C VAL A 20 -8.49 -12.85 21.40
N GLN A 21 -9.23 -12.94 22.52
CA GLN A 21 -8.85 -13.79 23.67
C GLN A 21 -9.05 -15.29 23.43
N ILE A 22 -9.75 -15.67 22.36
CA ILE A 22 -9.96 -17.08 21.99
C ILE A 22 -8.72 -17.56 21.23
N SER A 23 -7.97 -18.47 21.82
CA SER A 23 -6.66 -18.96 21.32
C SER A 23 -6.67 -19.68 19.95
N SER A 24 -7.83 -19.81 19.29
CA SER A 24 -7.98 -20.50 17.99
C SER A 24 -8.40 -19.59 16.82
N ILE A 25 -8.44 -18.27 16.99
CA ILE A 25 -8.84 -17.36 15.91
C ILE A 25 -7.69 -17.15 14.93
N ASN A 26 -7.97 -17.40 13.63
CA ASN A 26 -6.98 -17.14 12.60
C ASN A 26 -6.95 -15.64 12.21
N SER A 27 -5.81 -15.20 11.67
CA SER A 27 -5.58 -13.81 11.22
C SER A 27 -6.59 -13.31 10.18
N LYS A 28 -7.17 -14.20 9.36
CA LYS A 28 -8.19 -13.84 8.37
C LYS A 28 -9.49 -13.35 9.01
N THR A 29 -9.91 -14.01 10.11
CA THR A 29 -11.11 -13.62 10.87
C THR A 29 -10.90 -12.26 11.53
N ILE A 30 -9.72 -12.02 12.12
CA ILE A 30 -9.37 -10.74 12.73
C ILE A 30 -9.39 -9.62 11.67
N ASN A 31 -8.77 -9.84 10.51
CA ASN A 31 -8.77 -8.86 9.42
C ASN A 31 -10.19 -8.56 8.91
N ALA A 32 -11.05 -9.57 8.78
CA ALA A 32 -12.43 -9.38 8.35
C ALA A 32 -13.22 -8.51 9.36
N LEU A 33 -13.00 -8.70 10.66
CA LEU A 33 -13.61 -7.88 11.72
C LEU A 33 -13.11 -6.43 11.68
N PHE A 34 -11.83 -6.20 11.42
CA PHE A 34 -11.29 -4.84 11.23
C PHE A 34 -11.89 -4.15 10.02
N VAL A 35 -12.02 -4.84 8.88
CA VAL A 35 -12.66 -4.30 7.68
C VAL A 35 -14.12 -3.95 7.96
N ALA A 36 -14.86 -4.82 8.66
CA ALA A 36 -16.26 -4.57 9.02
C ALA A 36 -16.43 -3.35 9.91
N ILE A 37 -15.58 -3.18 10.93
CA ILE A 37 -15.63 -2.00 11.82
C ILE A 37 -15.28 -0.72 11.06
N PHE A 38 -14.30 -0.78 10.17
CA PHE A 38 -13.91 0.37 9.36
C PHE A 38 -15.03 0.80 8.43
N SER A 39 -15.68 -0.14 7.75
CA SER A 39 -16.86 0.14 6.90
C SER A 39 -18.04 0.69 7.70
N LEU A 40 -18.25 0.22 8.94
CA LEU A 40 -19.28 0.76 9.82
C LEU A 40 -18.99 2.21 10.20
N VAL A 41 -17.75 2.52 10.58
CA VAL A 41 -17.30 3.88 10.88
C VAL A 41 -17.46 4.78 9.65
N GLU A 42 -17.01 4.35 8.48
CA GLU A 42 -17.22 5.09 7.23
C GLU A 42 -18.70 5.38 6.96
N SER A 43 -19.60 4.41 7.18
CA SER A 43 -21.04 4.61 6.97
C SER A 43 -21.63 5.67 7.90
N PHE A 44 -21.08 5.85 9.10
CA PHE A 44 -21.51 6.89 10.03
C PHE A 44 -20.99 8.28 9.65
N TYR A 45 -19.84 8.37 8.97
CA TYR A 45 -19.26 9.62 8.49
C TYR A 45 -19.68 9.98 7.05
N SER A 46 -20.24 9.02 6.29
CA SER A 46 -20.69 9.24 4.89
C SER A 46 -22.01 9.99 4.76
N ILE A 47 -22.63 10.38 5.88
CA ILE A 47 -23.88 11.12 5.88
C ILE A 47 -23.58 12.61 5.63
N GLU A 48 -23.92 13.05 4.42
CA GLU A 48 -23.91 14.42 3.93
C GLU A 48 -22.55 14.98 3.48
N ILE A 49 -22.04 14.47 2.35
CA ILE A 49 -21.09 15.25 1.56
C ILE A 49 -21.90 16.08 0.54
N PRO A 50 -21.90 17.42 0.64
CA PRO A 50 -22.57 18.27 -0.33
C PRO A 50 -22.01 18.06 -1.73
N LEU A 51 -22.82 18.27 -2.76
CA LEU A 51 -22.50 18.12 -4.19
C LEU A 51 -21.25 18.90 -4.67
N ALA A 52 -20.74 19.84 -3.89
CA ALA A 52 -19.45 20.53 -4.15
C ALA A 52 -18.22 19.59 -4.13
N ASN A 53 -18.34 18.34 -3.65
CA ASN A 53 -17.22 17.44 -3.42
C ASN A 53 -17.05 16.31 -4.45
N ARG A 54 -17.77 16.32 -5.58
CA ARG A 54 -17.61 15.29 -6.63
C ARG A 54 -16.18 15.20 -7.19
N GLN A 55 -15.48 16.31 -7.25
CA GLN A 55 -14.10 16.33 -7.76
C GLN A 55 -13.14 15.74 -6.73
N TRP A 56 -13.34 16.02 -5.45
CA TRP A 56 -12.55 15.46 -4.35
C TRP A 56 -12.77 13.93 -4.20
N THR A 57 -14.03 13.47 -4.35
CA THR A 57 -14.34 12.04 -4.38
C THR A 57 -13.64 11.33 -5.54
N ARG A 58 -13.64 11.92 -6.74
CA ARG A 58 -12.96 11.36 -7.92
C ARG A 58 -11.45 11.30 -7.76
N HIS A 59 -10.83 12.30 -7.14
CA HIS A 59 -9.39 12.29 -6.87
C HIS A 59 -9.03 11.19 -5.87
N LYS A 60 -9.79 11.03 -4.79
CA LYS A 60 -9.60 9.93 -3.83
C LYS A 60 -9.74 8.55 -4.48
N GLU A 61 -10.79 8.35 -5.26
CA GLU A 61 -10.96 7.10 -6.03
C GLU A 61 -9.78 6.84 -6.98
N THR A 62 -9.25 7.90 -7.60
CA THR A 62 -8.06 7.79 -8.46
C THR A 62 -6.84 7.35 -7.66
N VAL A 63 -6.61 7.93 -6.48
CA VAL A 63 -5.51 7.55 -5.58
C VAL A 63 -5.64 6.09 -5.15
N GLU A 64 -6.83 5.65 -4.72
CA GLU A 64 -7.06 4.27 -4.29
C GLU A 64 -6.84 3.27 -5.44
N ARG A 65 -7.31 3.60 -6.64
CA ARG A 65 -7.09 2.76 -7.83
C ARG A 65 -5.61 2.72 -8.21
N PHE A 66 -4.90 3.85 -8.13
CA PHE A 66 -3.46 3.92 -8.37
C PHE A 66 -2.70 3.05 -7.39
N ILE A 67 -2.97 3.15 -6.09
CA ILE A 67 -2.30 2.35 -5.05
C ILE A 67 -2.52 0.85 -5.28
N ARG A 68 -3.76 0.44 -5.59
CA ARG A 68 -4.06 -0.96 -5.91
C ARG A 68 -3.28 -1.44 -7.14
N LEU A 69 -3.29 -0.66 -8.22
CA LEU A 69 -2.54 -0.99 -9.44
C LEU A 69 -1.04 -1.11 -9.19
N VAL A 70 -0.47 -0.24 -8.34
CA VAL A 70 0.95 -0.33 -7.95
C VAL A 70 1.19 -1.64 -7.20
N ASN A 71 0.42 -1.96 -6.18
CA ASN A 71 0.58 -3.18 -5.40
C ASN A 71 0.50 -4.45 -6.26
N ASP A 72 -0.44 -4.47 -7.21
CA ASP A 72 -0.68 -5.64 -8.07
C ASP A 72 0.40 -5.83 -9.15
N ASN A 73 1.06 -4.75 -9.59
CA ASN A 73 1.92 -4.79 -10.77
C ASN A 73 3.40 -4.44 -10.51
N ILE A 74 3.75 -4.00 -9.30
CA ILE A 74 5.07 -3.43 -9.01
C ILE A 74 6.25 -4.36 -9.33
N LYS A 75 6.07 -5.68 -9.27
CA LYS A 75 7.11 -6.64 -9.64
C LYS A 75 7.52 -6.54 -11.11
N GLN A 76 6.60 -6.15 -11.99
CA GLN A 76 6.80 -6.17 -13.44
C GLN A 76 6.78 -4.79 -14.09
N LYS A 77 6.16 -3.80 -13.44
CA LYS A 77 5.91 -2.47 -14.03
C LYS A 77 6.36 -1.38 -13.07
N HIS A 78 7.42 -0.67 -13.44
CA HIS A 78 8.00 0.41 -12.64
C HIS A 78 7.73 1.80 -13.21
N GLU A 79 7.24 1.87 -14.46
CA GLU A 79 7.08 3.12 -15.18
C GLU A 79 5.72 3.77 -14.91
N LEU A 80 5.72 5.08 -14.64
CA LEU A 80 4.49 5.84 -14.35
C LEU A 80 3.50 5.80 -15.52
N GLU A 81 4.02 5.73 -16.74
CA GLU A 81 3.25 5.62 -17.98
C GLU A 81 2.30 4.44 -18.00
N PHE A 82 2.75 3.29 -17.47
CA PHE A 82 1.91 2.11 -17.35
C PHE A 82 0.69 2.40 -16.47
N TYR A 83 0.87 2.94 -15.29
CA TYR A 83 -0.20 3.22 -14.34
C TYR A 83 -1.17 4.29 -14.85
N ALA A 84 -0.63 5.34 -15.48
CA ALA A 84 -1.43 6.38 -16.08
C ALA A 84 -2.32 5.83 -17.21
N SER A 85 -1.79 4.97 -18.07
CA SER A 85 -2.55 4.30 -19.14
C SER A 85 -3.67 3.42 -18.59
N GLN A 86 -3.42 2.64 -17.54
CA GLN A 86 -4.43 1.79 -16.90
C GLN A 86 -5.57 2.60 -16.24
N LEU A 87 -5.28 3.83 -15.86
CA LEU A 87 -6.27 4.77 -15.29
C LEU A 87 -6.91 5.67 -16.34
N TYR A 88 -6.56 5.50 -17.63
CA TYR A 88 -7.02 6.37 -18.74
C TYR A 88 -6.70 7.84 -18.52
N MET A 89 -5.50 8.11 -17.99
CA MET A 89 -5.01 9.46 -17.66
C MET A 89 -3.66 9.72 -18.30
N THR A 90 -3.32 11.00 -18.45
CA THR A 90 -1.93 11.38 -18.76
C THR A 90 -1.07 11.25 -17.51
N THR A 91 0.23 10.98 -17.69
CA THR A 91 1.21 10.94 -16.57
C THR A 91 1.24 12.26 -15.80
N HIS A 92 1.10 13.38 -16.52
CA HIS A 92 1.06 14.72 -15.93
C HIS A 92 -0.15 14.90 -15.00
N TYR A 93 -1.35 14.55 -15.48
CA TYR A 93 -2.57 14.68 -14.68
C TYR A 93 -2.56 13.73 -13.47
N LEU A 94 -2.19 12.47 -13.67
CA LEU A 94 -2.03 11.50 -12.57
C LEU A 94 -1.03 12.02 -11.53
N GLY A 95 0.12 12.56 -11.97
CA GLY A 95 1.12 13.13 -11.08
C GLY A 95 0.58 14.28 -10.22
N ILE A 96 -0.23 15.17 -10.79
CA ILE A 96 -0.89 16.26 -10.06
C ILE A 96 -1.86 15.71 -9.02
N VAL A 97 -2.75 14.79 -9.41
CA VAL A 97 -3.76 14.21 -8.51
C VAL A 97 -3.09 13.52 -7.34
N ILE A 98 -2.13 12.62 -7.60
CA ILE A 98 -1.45 11.88 -6.54
C ILE A 98 -0.72 12.84 -5.59
N LYS A 99 0.03 13.81 -6.11
CA LYS A 99 0.78 14.75 -5.28
C LYS A 99 -0.13 15.63 -4.41
N ASN A 100 -1.24 16.11 -4.98
CA ASN A 100 -2.17 16.97 -4.24
C ASN A 100 -2.90 16.22 -3.12
N GLU A 101 -3.29 14.97 -3.36
CA GLU A 101 -4.03 14.17 -2.38
C GLU A 101 -3.14 13.51 -1.32
N THR A 102 -1.88 13.16 -1.68
CA THR A 102 -0.99 12.38 -0.81
C THR A 102 0.23 13.15 -0.30
N GLY A 103 0.51 14.31 -0.88
CA GLY A 103 1.75 15.07 -0.60
C GLY A 103 3.01 14.48 -1.25
N THR A 104 2.93 13.27 -1.83
CA THR A 104 4.04 12.53 -2.39
C THR A 104 3.85 12.35 -3.89
N THR A 105 4.92 12.44 -4.69
CA THR A 105 4.79 12.23 -6.15
C THR A 105 4.44 10.78 -6.48
N ALA A 106 3.72 10.56 -7.58
CA ALA A 106 3.38 9.21 -8.04
C ALA A 106 4.64 8.33 -8.27
N ARG A 107 5.73 8.94 -8.75
CA ARG A 107 7.02 8.23 -8.92
C ARG A 107 7.63 7.79 -7.59
N GLU A 108 7.60 8.66 -6.59
CA GLU A 108 8.08 8.32 -5.24
C GLU A 108 7.23 7.21 -4.59
N TRP A 109 5.93 7.19 -4.85
CA TRP A 109 5.04 6.10 -4.43
C TRP A 109 5.45 4.76 -5.02
N ILE A 110 5.64 4.70 -6.36
CA ILE A 110 6.11 3.50 -7.07
C ILE A 110 7.46 3.04 -6.51
N ASP A 111 8.42 3.96 -6.41
CA ASP A 111 9.77 3.66 -5.92
C ASP A 111 9.76 3.17 -4.46
N LYS A 112 8.90 3.75 -3.61
CA LYS A 112 8.75 3.34 -2.20
C LYS A 112 8.18 1.93 -2.10
N GLU A 113 7.09 1.63 -2.82
CA GLU A 113 6.48 0.31 -2.80
C GLU A 113 7.44 -0.76 -3.34
N LEU A 114 8.12 -0.47 -4.45
CA LEU A 114 9.17 -1.35 -4.99
C LEU A 114 10.26 -1.62 -3.94
N THR A 115 10.71 -0.58 -3.24
CA THR A 115 11.74 -0.72 -2.21
C THR A 115 11.26 -1.63 -1.08
N ILE A 116 10.04 -1.44 -0.57
CA ILE A 116 9.46 -2.26 0.50
C ILE A 116 9.42 -3.74 0.09
N GLN A 117 8.97 -4.04 -1.12
CA GLN A 117 8.91 -5.43 -1.57
C GLN A 117 10.31 -6.04 -1.78
N LEU A 118 11.28 -5.26 -2.27
CA LEU A 118 12.67 -5.73 -2.38
C LEU A 118 13.30 -5.98 -1.01
N GLU A 119 13.02 -5.17 -0.01
CA GLU A 119 13.45 -5.36 1.38
C GLU A 119 12.89 -6.66 1.96
N GLN A 120 11.60 -6.94 1.72
CA GLN A 120 10.96 -8.18 2.13
C GLN A 120 11.59 -9.41 1.45
N GLU A 121 11.81 -9.36 0.15
CA GLU A 121 12.48 -10.45 -0.58
C GLU A 121 13.91 -10.71 -0.07
N LEU A 122 14.65 -9.64 0.21
CA LEU A 122 16.01 -9.76 0.74
C LEU A 122 16.05 -10.35 2.16
N LYS A 123 15.07 -10.00 2.99
CA LYS A 123 15.00 -10.40 4.40
C LYS A 123 14.42 -11.80 4.59
N TYR A 124 13.40 -12.16 3.82
CA TYR A 124 12.60 -13.36 4.08
C TYR A 124 12.83 -14.49 3.06
N THR A 125 13.69 -14.30 2.07
CA THR A 125 14.00 -15.34 1.09
C THR A 125 15.50 -15.56 0.92
N ASN A 126 15.88 -16.78 0.50
CA ASN A 126 17.24 -17.11 0.15
C ASN A 126 17.56 -16.94 -1.35
N LYS A 127 16.68 -16.23 -2.10
CA LYS A 127 16.90 -15.96 -3.53
C LYS A 127 18.20 -15.21 -3.76
N SER A 128 18.95 -15.54 -4.81
CA SER A 128 20.11 -14.74 -5.18
C SER A 128 19.72 -13.32 -5.59
N LEU A 129 20.62 -12.35 -5.44
CA LEU A 129 20.36 -10.96 -5.88
C LEU A 129 20.02 -10.90 -7.37
N LYS A 130 20.62 -11.79 -8.18
CA LYS A 130 20.31 -11.90 -9.61
C LYS A 130 18.88 -12.41 -9.84
N ALA A 131 18.43 -13.40 -9.06
CA ALA A 131 17.06 -13.92 -9.14
C ALA A 131 16.04 -12.86 -8.79
N ILE A 132 16.26 -12.08 -7.71
CA ILE A 132 15.41 -10.96 -7.33
C ILE A 132 15.38 -9.89 -8.42
N ALA A 133 16.55 -9.50 -8.95
CA ALA A 133 16.62 -8.52 -10.04
C ALA A 133 15.81 -8.96 -11.27
N THR A 134 15.85 -10.25 -11.62
CA THR A 134 15.07 -10.81 -12.74
C THR A 134 13.58 -10.85 -12.42
N GLU A 135 13.19 -11.32 -11.23
CA GLU A 135 11.78 -11.40 -10.80
C GLU A 135 11.11 -10.03 -10.77
N TYR A 136 11.86 -9.01 -10.35
CA TYR A 136 11.39 -7.62 -10.30
C TYR A 136 11.69 -6.83 -11.58
N ASN A 137 11.88 -7.53 -12.70
CA ASN A 137 12.02 -6.96 -14.05
C ASN A 137 13.06 -5.83 -14.17
N PHE A 138 14.17 -5.93 -13.44
CA PHE A 138 15.31 -5.04 -13.65
C PHE A 138 16.11 -5.48 -14.86
N ASN A 139 16.53 -4.54 -15.70
CA ASN A 139 17.33 -4.79 -16.90
C ASN A 139 18.67 -5.47 -16.60
N SER A 140 19.20 -5.35 -15.38
CA SER A 140 20.43 -5.99 -14.94
C SER A 140 20.53 -6.01 -13.42
N LEU A 141 21.38 -6.91 -12.88
CA LEU A 141 21.76 -6.91 -11.47
C LEU A 141 22.35 -5.55 -11.04
N SER A 142 23.12 -4.91 -11.92
CA SER A 142 23.73 -3.60 -11.64
C SER A 142 22.66 -2.51 -11.45
N SER A 143 21.60 -2.49 -12.30
CA SER A 143 20.51 -1.53 -12.17
C SER A 143 19.72 -1.73 -10.88
N PHE A 144 19.44 -2.98 -10.50
CA PHE A 144 18.83 -3.32 -9.22
C PHE A 144 19.68 -2.83 -8.03
N CYS A 145 20.98 -3.16 -8.01
CA CYS A 145 21.87 -2.74 -6.91
C CYS A 145 21.98 -1.22 -6.79
N LYS A 146 22.06 -0.50 -7.93
CA LYS A 146 22.06 0.98 -7.94
C LYS A 146 20.74 1.56 -7.42
N PHE A 147 19.61 1.02 -7.85
CA PHE A 147 18.31 1.44 -7.38
C PHE A 147 18.19 1.24 -5.86
N PHE A 148 18.47 0.02 -5.38
CA PHE A 148 18.33 -0.33 -3.97
C PHE A 148 19.21 0.55 -3.08
N LYS A 149 20.50 0.69 -3.43
CA LYS A 149 21.43 1.54 -2.67
C LYS A 149 21.01 3.00 -2.66
N ARG A 150 20.51 3.53 -3.78
CA ARG A 150 20.01 4.91 -3.87
C ARG A 150 18.80 5.14 -2.95
N ARG A 151 17.92 4.13 -2.80
CA ARG A 151 16.68 4.26 -2.03
C ARG A 151 16.87 3.99 -0.54
N THR A 152 17.73 3.06 -0.17
CA THR A 152 17.94 2.61 1.23
C THR A 152 19.22 3.15 1.87
N GLY A 153 20.16 3.66 1.08
CA GLY A 153 21.49 4.10 1.54
C GLY A 153 22.50 2.96 1.67
N VAL A 154 22.06 1.69 1.74
CA VAL A 154 22.93 0.52 1.92
C VAL A 154 22.88 -0.42 0.72
N THR A 155 23.88 -1.30 0.56
CA THR A 155 23.85 -2.27 -0.54
C THR A 155 22.85 -3.40 -0.24
N ALA A 156 22.27 -4.01 -1.26
CA ALA A 156 21.37 -5.15 -1.11
C ALA A 156 22.03 -6.35 -0.40
N GLY A 157 23.35 -6.55 -0.60
CA GLY A 157 24.12 -7.57 0.10
C GLY A 157 24.25 -7.29 1.59
N THR A 158 24.63 -6.05 1.96
CA THR A 158 24.73 -5.61 3.36
C THR A 158 23.38 -5.70 4.06
N TYR A 159 22.30 -5.21 3.40
CA TYR A 159 20.96 -5.27 3.95
C TYR A 159 20.50 -6.71 4.29
N ARG A 160 20.85 -7.69 3.42
CA ARG A 160 20.54 -9.10 3.68
C ARG A 160 21.30 -9.65 4.87
N THR A 161 22.61 -9.36 5.01
CA THR A 161 23.42 -9.87 6.12
C THR A 161 23.01 -9.26 7.45
N GLU A 162 22.69 -7.99 7.50
CA GLU A 162 22.21 -7.31 8.71
C GLU A 162 20.79 -7.75 9.10
N GLY A 163 19.92 -8.02 8.13
CA GLY A 163 18.56 -8.52 8.38
C GLY A 163 18.49 -9.95 8.91
N ASN A 164 19.54 -10.74 8.76
CA ASN A 164 19.64 -12.11 9.30
C ASN A 164 20.25 -12.17 10.71
N LEU A 165 20.56 -11.05 11.33
CA LEU A 165 21.14 -10.98 12.68
C LEU A 165 20.10 -10.82 13.80
N TYR A 166 18.81 -10.84 13.48
CA TYR A 166 17.69 -10.77 14.44
C TYR A 166 16.67 -11.93 14.15
#